data_3b140b30e0e33cc65d35986c0ba7e0c7
#
_entry.id   3b140b30e0e33cc65d35986c0ba7e0c7
#
_cell.length_a   1.000
_cell.length_b   1.000
_cell.length_c   1.000
_cell.angle_alpha   90.00
_cell.angle_beta   90.00
_cell.angle_gamma   90.00
#
_symmetry.space_group_name_H-M   'P 1'
#
loop_
_entity.id
_entity.type
_entity.pdbx_description
1 polymer ?
#
loop_
_entity_poly.entity_id
_entity_poly.type
_entity_poly.pdbx_seq_one_letter_code
_entity_poly.pdbx_strand_id
1 'polypeptide(L)'
;KLIKYQILFLKKLKRDLRSKMSDDIEYIPKPRSNYSVKGHKEKISYLSNSFLKNSLHHAYIFSGDKGVGKATFAYAFSRKLLANDKTKDFDFFNNDRVNKLIEANSHPDLLVIEPEENNNKSFISVEQIRKCSQFFSQTASMNKWRICILDSIDFMDVSSTNTILKILEEPPSNCLFLIISHNIGMVLDTIKSRCLELRFQNLSDEIMIDRIKLLKPGILKNELDNLIINANGSFGRLENLLHSDSLKISSVINDIFEKGEFSEGIYDFSDFILQDVVGINKFDVFTEILNFKLNFYIKEKAIYNPSFIINNKKIFGIRDSILDLI
;
A
#
# COMPACT_ATOMS: atom_id res chain seq x y z
N LYS A 1 -6.28 -30.77 12.01
CA LYS A 1 -5.65 -31.48 10.86
C LYS A 1 -5.83 -30.68 9.56
N LEU A 2 -7.03 -30.16 9.27
CA LEU A 2 -7.35 -29.38 8.05
C LEU A 2 -6.41 -28.17 7.85
N ILE A 3 -6.19 -27.40 8.90
CA ILE A 3 -5.34 -26.22 8.91
C ILE A 3 -3.87 -26.54 8.54
N LYS A 4 -3.35 -27.69 8.98
CA LYS A 4 -1.98 -28.12 8.68
C LYS A 4 -1.83 -28.49 7.19
N TYR A 5 -2.88 -29.07 6.58
CA TYR A 5 -2.94 -29.33 5.14
C TYR A 5 -3.04 -28.03 4.33
N GLN A 6 -3.78 -27.05 4.82
CA GLN A 6 -3.92 -25.73 4.18
C GLN A 6 -2.58 -24.96 4.14
N ILE A 7 -1.82 -24.96 5.24
CA ILE A 7 -0.48 -24.34 5.28
C ILE A 7 0.50 -25.09 4.36
N LEU A 8 0.43 -26.43 4.32
CA LEU A 8 1.29 -27.22 3.43
C LEU A 8 0.97 -26.94 1.95
N PHE A 9 -0.31 -26.78 1.64
CA PHE A 9 -0.82 -26.42 0.34
C PHE A 9 -0.31 -25.04 -0.10
N LEU A 10 -0.45 -24.01 0.74
CA LEU A 10 0.04 -22.67 0.47
C LEU A 10 1.57 -22.64 0.23
N LYS A 11 2.34 -23.40 1.02
CA LYS A 11 3.79 -23.53 0.82
C LYS A 11 4.17 -24.23 -0.49
N LYS A 12 3.38 -25.21 -0.93
CA LYS A 12 3.56 -25.87 -2.23
C LYS A 12 3.23 -24.91 -3.37
N LEU A 13 2.12 -24.19 -3.25
CA LEU A 13 1.69 -23.16 -4.20
C LEU A 13 2.78 -22.10 -4.43
N LYS A 14 3.38 -21.55 -3.37
CA LYS A 14 4.48 -20.58 -3.47
C LYS A 14 5.71 -21.13 -4.19
N ARG A 15 6.02 -22.41 -3.99
CA ARG A 15 7.16 -23.07 -4.66
C ARG A 15 6.93 -23.19 -6.17
N ASP A 16 5.70 -23.51 -6.57
CA ASP A 16 5.33 -23.71 -7.98
C ASP A 16 5.19 -22.37 -8.73
N LEU A 17 4.80 -21.28 -8.03
CA LEU A 17 4.78 -19.90 -8.57
C LEU A 17 6.18 -19.40 -8.97
N ARG A 18 7.21 -19.73 -8.19
CA ARG A 18 8.59 -19.28 -8.46
C ARG A 18 9.14 -19.73 -9.81
N SER A 19 8.56 -20.76 -10.42
CA SER A 19 9.03 -21.31 -11.70
C SER A 19 8.31 -20.74 -12.94
N LYS A 20 7.27 -19.90 -12.77
CA LYS A 20 6.38 -19.46 -13.85
C LYS A 20 6.25 -17.93 -14.02
N MET A 21 7.01 -17.11 -13.28
CA MET A 21 6.92 -15.65 -13.44
C MET A 21 7.49 -15.23 -14.79
N SER A 22 6.61 -14.78 -15.68
CA SER A 22 6.95 -14.04 -16.89
C SER A 22 6.56 -12.58 -16.73
N ASP A 23 7.52 -11.71 -17.05
CA ASP A 23 7.36 -10.26 -17.13
C ASP A 23 6.29 -9.90 -18.16
N ASP A 24 5.44 -8.99 -17.80
CA ASP A 24 4.58 -8.07 -18.54
C ASP A 24 3.16 -8.03 -17.97
N ILE A 25 2.78 -6.83 -17.46
CA ILE A 25 1.64 -6.04 -17.94
C ILE A 25 1.30 -4.92 -16.98
N GLU A 26 1.43 -3.74 -17.53
CA GLU A 26 1.12 -2.42 -17.01
C GLU A 26 -0.39 -2.14 -17.14
N TYR A 27 -1.17 -2.23 -16.05
CA TYR A 27 -2.58 -1.80 -16.11
C TYR A 27 -3.09 -1.04 -14.89
N ILE A 28 -2.33 -1.02 -13.81
CA ILE A 28 -2.65 -0.18 -12.65
C ILE A 28 -1.82 1.09 -12.77
N PRO A 29 -2.43 2.28 -12.87
CA PRO A 29 -1.64 3.51 -12.94
C PRO A 29 -0.81 3.63 -11.68
N LYS A 30 0.51 3.59 -11.83
CA LYS A 30 1.44 3.76 -10.72
C LYS A 30 1.08 5.04 -9.97
N PRO A 31 1.27 5.11 -8.64
CA PRO A 31 0.99 6.31 -7.86
C PRO A 31 1.57 7.59 -8.46
N ARG A 32 2.75 7.47 -9.11
CA ARG A 32 3.43 8.57 -9.79
C ARG A 32 2.73 9.08 -11.05
N SER A 33 1.87 8.29 -11.67
CA SER A 33 1.10 8.66 -12.87
C SER A 33 -0.35 9.02 -12.54
N ASN A 34 -0.75 8.90 -11.28
CA ASN A 34 -2.10 9.23 -10.85
C ASN A 34 -2.14 10.70 -10.40
N TYR A 35 -2.93 11.51 -11.09
CA TYR A 35 -3.06 12.95 -10.83
C TYR A 35 -4.19 13.30 -9.88
N SER A 36 -5.11 12.39 -9.59
CA SER A 36 -6.30 12.66 -8.80
C SER A 36 -6.24 11.97 -7.45
N VAL A 37 -6.25 12.76 -6.39
CA VAL A 37 -6.41 12.27 -5.01
C VAL A 37 -7.89 12.22 -4.67
N LYS A 38 -8.41 11.05 -4.36
CA LYS A 38 -9.79 10.87 -3.90
C LYS A 38 -9.83 10.68 -2.39
N GLY A 39 -10.79 11.30 -1.74
CA GLY A 39 -10.87 11.28 -0.28
C GLY A 39 -9.82 12.17 0.40
N HIS A 40 -9.61 11.96 1.69
CA HIS A 40 -8.58 12.60 2.53
C HIS A 40 -8.56 14.14 2.49
N LYS A 41 -9.71 14.79 2.27
CA LYS A 41 -9.85 16.25 2.12
C LYS A 41 -9.24 17.04 3.28
N GLU A 42 -9.36 16.54 4.51
CA GLU A 42 -8.79 17.18 5.70
C GLU A 42 -7.26 17.26 5.61
N LYS A 43 -6.61 16.18 5.12
CA LYS A 43 -5.15 16.12 4.97
C LYS A 43 -4.66 17.02 3.84
N ILE A 44 -5.44 17.10 2.74
CA ILE A 44 -5.19 18.06 1.66
C ILE A 44 -5.22 19.47 2.20
N SER A 45 -6.26 19.83 2.93
CA SER A 45 -6.42 21.16 3.53
C SER A 45 -5.33 21.47 4.54
N TYR A 46 -4.97 20.49 5.39
CA TYR A 46 -3.92 20.65 6.40
C TYR A 46 -2.56 20.95 5.75
N LEU A 47 -2.11 20.11 4.81
CA LEU A 47 -0.80 20.29 4.17
C LEU A 47 -0.76 21.52 3.26
N SER A 48 -1.84 21.83 2.54
CA SER A 48 -1.93 23.04 1.74
C SER A 48 -1.83 24.31 2.61
N ASN A 49 -2.52 24.35 3.73
CA ASN A 49 -2.45 25.47 4.66
C ASN A 49 -1.06 25.58 5.31
N SER A 50 -0.43 24.47 5.67
CA SER A 50 0.93 24.45 6.22
C SER A 50 1.95 24.96 5.21
N PHE A 51 1.80 24.60 3.94
CA PHE A 51 2.63 25.10 2.85
C PHE A 51 2.46 26.61 2.64
N LEU A 52 1.21 27.09 2.57
CA LEU A 52 0.91 28.52 2.39
C LEU A 52 1.45 29.38 3.53
N LYS A 53 1.44 28.85 4.76
CA LYS A 53 1.94 29.53 5.96
C LYS A 53 3.45 29.36 6.17
N ASN A 54 4.17 28.67 5.28
CA ASN A 54 5.58 28.28 5.45
C ASN A 54 5.85 27.56 6.79
N SER A 55 4.91 26.74 7.25
CA SER A 55 4.96 25.99 8.52
C SER A 55 4.96 24.47 8.30
N LEU A 56 5.50 24.02 7.16
CA LEU A 56 5.66 22.58 6.90
C LEU A 56 6.68 21.99 7.86
N HIS A 57 6.34 20.86 8.44
CA HIS A 57 7.29 20.02 9.17
C HIS A 57 8.24 19.34 8.17
N HIS A 58 9.47 19.07 8.60
CA HIS A 58 10.48 18.46 7.71
C HIS A 58 10.20 16.98 7.38
N ALA A 59 9.38 16.29 8.16
CA ALA A 59 9.05 14.88 7.93
C ALA A 59 7.61 14.55 8.32
N TYR A 60 6.91 13.84 7.42
CA TYR A 60 5.57 13.31 7.65
C TYR A 60 5.56 11.80 7.47
N ILE A 61 4.89 11.07 8.38
CA ILE A 61 4.57 9.65 8.21
C ILE A 61 3.11 9.55 7.76
N PHE A 62 2.89 9.00 6.57
CA PHE A 62 1.57 8.63 6.07
C PHE A 62 1.28 7.18 6.46
N SER A 63 0.53 7.00 7.54
CA SER A 63 0.20 5.69 8.11
C SER A 63 -1.19 5.22 7.68
N GLY A 64 -1.40 3.92 7.53
CA GLY A 64 -2.69 3.31 7.20
C GLY A 64 -2.57 2.12 6.25
N ASP A 65 -3.68 1.46 5.96
CA ASP A 65 -3.72 0.24 5.16
C ASP A 65 -3.09 0.41 3.75
N LYS A 66 -2.55 -0.68 3.18
CA LYS A 66 -2.04 -0.68 1.80
C LYS A 66 -3.16 -0.35 0.82
N GLY A 67 -2.87 0.46 -0.20
CA GLY A 67 -3.80 0.79 -1.28
C GLY A 67 -4.83 1.90 -0.98
N VAL A 68 -4.82 2.53 0.22
CA VAL A 68 -5.74 3.64 0.55
C VAL A 68 -5.34 4.98 -0.06
N GLY A 69 -4.30 5.01 -0.89
CA GLY A 69 -3.88 6.21 -1.64
C GLY A 69 -2.73 7.01 -1.01
N LYS A 70 -1.98 6.49 -0.03
CA LYS A 70 -0.85 7.18 0.62
C LYS A 70 0.23 7.63 -0.36
N ALA A 71 0.69 6.71 -1.22
CA ALA A 71 1.71 7.01 -2.23
C ALA A 71 1.20 8.03 -3.25
N THR A 72 -0.01 7.85 -3.77
CA THR A 72 -0.65 8.82 -4.67
C THR A 72 -0.72 10.21 -4.05
N PHE A 73 -1.06 10.28 -2.77
CA PHE A 73 -1.10 11.54 -2.02
C PHE A 73 0.30 12.16 -1.87
N ALA A 74 1.33 11.35 -1.58
CA ALA A 74 2.72 11.80 -1.48
C ALA A 74 3.20 12.41 -2.81
N TYR A 75 2.95 11.73 -3.92
CA TYR A 75 3.27 12.26 -5.25
C TYR A 75 2.48 13.52 -5.59
N ALA A 76 1.20 13.57 -5.27
CA ALA A 76 0.38 14.74 -5.47
C ALA A 76 0.90 15.95 -4.68
N PHE A 77 1.22 15.77 -3.41
CA PHE A 77 1.78 16.85 -2.59
C PHE A 77 3.18 17.28 -3.07
N SER A 78 4.00 16.33 -3.52
CA SER A 78 5.31 16.65 -4.13
C SER A 78 5.16 17.49 -5.39
N ARG A 79 4.20 17.18 -6.27
CA ARG A 79 3.89 18.01 -7.45
C ARG A 79 3.55 19.44 -7.06
N LYS A 80 2.69 19.60 -6.06
CA LYS A 80 2.28 20.90 -5.54
C LYS A 80 3.47 21.75 -5.09
N LEU A 81 4.35 21.18 -4.29
CA LEU A 81 5.53 21.87 -3.78
C LEU A 81 6.53 22.19 -4.90
N LEU A 82 6.80 21.22 -5.77
CA LEU A 82 7.77 21.37 -6.86
C LEU A 82 7.26 22.30 -7.99
N ALA A 83 5.96 22.42 -8.19
CA ALA A 83 5.36 23.42 -9.05
C ALA A 83 5.21 24.79 -8.38
N ASN A 84 5.49 24.91 -7.07
CA ASN A 84 5.19 26.08 -6.25
C ASN A 84 3.73 26.54 -6.38
N ASP A 85 2.82 25.58 -6.48
CA ASP A 85 1.40 25.84 -6.63
C ASP A 85 0.78 26.20 -5.28
N LYS A 86 0.30 27.43 -5.18
CA LYS A 86 -0.32 27.99 -3.97
C LYS A 86 -1.84 27.84 -3.93
N THR A 87 -2.45 27.07 -4.82
CA THR A 87 -3.88 26.72 -4.72
C THR A 87 -4.16 25.88 -3.49
N LYS A 88 -5.42 25.81 -3.06
CA LYS A 88 -5.79 24.98 -1.89
C LYS A 88 -5.98 23.50 -2.24
N ASP A 89 -6.17 23.21 -3.49
CA ASP A 89 -6.49 21.86 -3.98
C ASP A 89 -5.24 21.12 -4.48
N PHE A 90 -5.36 19.82 -4.64
CA PHE A 90 -4.33 18.96 -5.21
C PHE A 90 -4.66 18.56 -6.66
N ASP A 91 -5.43 19.37 -7.38
CA ASP A 91 -5.74 19.12 -8.79
C ASP A 91 -4.66 19.73 -9.70
N PHE A 92 -3.87 18.88 -10.36
CA PHE A 92 -2.57 19.22 -10.97
C PHE A 92 -2.58 19.14 -12.49
N PHE A 93 -3.41 19.90 -13.13
CA PHE A 93 -3.41 19.90 -14.60
C PHE A 93 -2.48 20.95 -15.23
N ASN A 94 -1.84 21.83 -14.44
CA ASN A 94 -1.27 23.06 -14.96
C ASN A 94 0.26 23.11 -15.14
N ASN A 95 1.02 22.06 -14.75
CA ASN A 95 2.47 22.07 -14.95
C ASN A 95 2.97 20.78 -15.60
N ASP A 96 2.81 20.68 -16.91
CA ASP A 96 3.24 19.54 -17.71
C ASP A 96 4.71 19.15 -17.51
N ARG A 97 5.60 20.13 -17.28
CA ARG A 97 7.03 19.85 -17.12
C ARG A 97 7.32 19.10 -15.81
N VAL A 98 6.81 19.59 -14.69
CA VAL A 98 6.98 18.93 -13.38
C VAL A 98 6.34 17.54 -13.41
N ASN A 99 5.13 17.44 -13.97
CA ASN A 99 4.40 16.21 -14.08
C ASN A 99 5.18 15.15 -14.88
N LYS A 100 5.66 15.49 -16.07
CA LYS A 100 6.46 14.60 -16.92
C LYS A 100 7.76 14.13 -16.24
N LEU A 101 8.45 15.04 -15.55
CA LEU A 101 9.67 14.69 -14.81
C LEU A 101 9.40 13.72 -13.66
N ILE A 102 8.29 13.91 -12.93
CA ILE A 102 7.90 13.01 -11.83
C ILE A 102 7.48 11.65 -12.38
N GLU A 103 6.68 11.60 -13.44
CA GLU A 103 6.29 10.34 -14.10
C GLU A 103 7.50 9.54 -14.59
N ALA A 104 8.45 10.23 -15.22
CA ALA A 104 9.69 9.62 -15.70
C ALA A 104 10.69 9.31 -14.57
N ASN A 105 10.35 9.57 -13.29
CA ASN A 105 11.25 9.43 -12.13
C ASN A 105 12.59 10.15 -12.32
N SER A 106 12.56 11.34 -12.95
CA SER A 106 13.74 12.12 -13.35
C SER A 106 13.76 13.55 -12.83
N HIS A 107 12.85 13.91 -11.91
CA HIS A 107 12.84 15.25 -11.33
C HIS A 107 14.05 15.44 -10.40
N PRO A 108 14.93 16.45 -10.63
CA PRO A 108 16.18 16.57 -9.87
C PRO A 108 15.99 16.87 -8.39
N ASP A 109 14.85 17.44 -8.00
CA ASP A 109 14.53 17.78 -6.61
C ASP A 109 13.56 16.79 -5.94
N LEU A 110 13.31 15.61 -6.57
CA LEU A 110 12.52 14.52 -6.00
C LEU A 110 13.33 13.24 -6.02
N LEU A 111 13.56 12.67 -4.84
CA LEU A 111 14.10 11.33 -4.69
C LEU A 111 13.00 10.39 -4.23
N VAL A 112 12.89 9.24 -4.88
CA VAL A 112 11.97 8.17 -4.47
C VAL A 112 12.79 6.96 -4.08
N ILE A 113 12.54 6.44 -2.88
CA ILE A 113 13.13 5.22 -2.36
C ILE A 113 12.00 4.20 -2.24
N GLU A 114 12.11 3.14 -3.02
CA GLU A 114 11.20 1.99 -3.04
C GLU A 114 11.98 0.74 -2.63
N PRO A 115 11.35 -0.29 -2.05
CA PRO A 115 12.02 -1.54 -1.72
C PRO A 115 12.62 -2.19 -2.96
N GLU A 116 13.81 -2.74 -2.80
CA GLU A 116 14.43 -3.63 -3.78
C GLU A 116 14.07 -5.08 -3.45
N GLU A 117 13.87 -5.90 -4.46
CA GLU A 117 13.62 -7.33 -4.29
C GLU A 117 14.94 -8.10 -4.38
N ASN A 118 15.27 -8.83 -3.32
CA ASN A 118 16.40 -9.75 -3.32
C ASN A 118 15.99 -11.05 -2.65
N ASN A 119 16.18 -12.18 -3.35
CA ASN A 119 15.81 -13.52 -2.86
C ASN A 119 14.37 -13.59 -2.30
N ASN A 120 13.42 -12.93 -2.96
CA ASN A 120 11.99 -12.84 -2.60
C ASN A 120 11.71 -12.15 -1.24
N LYS A 121 12.58 -11.26 -0.82
CA LYS A 121 12.30 -10.34 0.27
C LYS A 121 12.44 -8.91 -0.24
N SER A 122 11.41 -8.12 0.00
CA SER A 122 11.46 -6.68 -0.23
C SER A 122 12.19 -6.03 0.93
N PHE A 123 13.18 -5.19 0.65
CA PHE A 123 13.92 -4.46 1.68
C PHE A 123 14.42 -3.11 1.16
N ILE A 124 14.64 -2.17 2.09
CA ILE A 124 15.30 -0.89 1.79
C ILE A 124 16.69 -0.94 2.39
N SER A 125 17.69 -0.85 1.53
CA SER A 125 19.08 -0.97 1.90
C SER A 125 19.65 0.32 2.52
N VAL A 126 20.74 0.17 3.31
CA VAL A 126 21.49 1.29 3.86
C VAL A 126 22.02 2.21 2.75
N GLU A 127 22.41 1.63 1.62
CA GLU A 127 22.92 2.36 0.46
C GLU A 127 21.85 3.28 -0.13
N GLN A 128 20.60 2.83 -0.20
CA GLN A 128 19.48 3.67 -0.64
C GLN A 128 19.27 4.86 0.33
N ILE A 129 19.37 4.64 1.64
CA ILE A 129 19.25 5.72 2.63
C ILE A 129 20.43 6.67 2.59
N ARG A 130 21.65 6.19 2.32
CA ARG A 130 22.82 7.05 2.11
C ARG A 130 22.66 7.97 0.89
N LYS A 131 22.02 7.48 -0.19
CA LYS A 131 21.65 8.34 -1.34
C LYS A 131 20.74 9.49 -0.90
N CYS A 132 19.85 9.25 0.06
CA CYS A 132 19.01 10.31 0.63
C CYS A 132 19.83 11.39 1.33
N SER A 133 20.82 11.02 2.13
CA SER A 133 21.75 11.98 2.77
C SER A 133 22.48 12.82 1.73
N GLN A 134 23.04 12.18 0.69
CA GLN A 134 23.73 12.87 -0.40
C GLN A 134 22.77 13.79 -1.18
N PHE A 135 21.54 13.33 -1.43
CA PHE A 135 20.52 14.11 -2.09
C PHE A 135 20.19 15.38 -1.31
N PHE A 136 20.01 15.31 -0.01
CA PHE A 136 19.69 16.48 0.81
C PHE A 136 20.87 17.39 1.13
N SER A 137 22.11 16.95 0.95
CA SER A 137 23.30 17.81 1.10
C SER A 137 23.49 18.80 -0.06
N GLN A 138 22.79 18.58 -1.17
CA GLN A 138 22.86 19.47 -2.34
C GLN A 138 21.77 20.54 -2.26
N THR A 139 21.97 21.66 -2.91
CA THR A 139 20.95 22.72 -3.07
C THR A 139 19.89 22.28 -4.08
N ALA A 140 18.66 22.74 -3.91
CA ALA A 140 17.59 22.48 -4.87
C ALA A 140 17.91 23.07 -6.25
N SER A 141 17.67 22.32 -7.31
CA SER A 141 18.07 22.65 -8.68
C SER A 141 17.05 23.50 -9.41
N MET A 142 15.76 23.28 -9.19
CA MET A 142 14.67 23.94 -9.90
C MET A 142 13.78 24.78 -8.98
N ASN A 143 13.69 24.40 -7.71
CA ASN A 143 12.77 24.99 -6.76
C ASN A 143 13.42 25.19 -5.38
N LYS A 144 12.61 25.65 -4.44
CA LYS A 144 13.05 25.83 -3.05
C LYS A 144 13.17 24.52 -2.29
N TRP A 145 12.40 23.50 -2.66
CA TRP A 145 12.23 22.25 -1.89
C TRP A 145 12.98 21.08 -2.51
N ARG A 146 13.56 20.26 -1.65
CA ARG A 146 13.99 18.91 -1.96
C ARG A 146 13.12 17.92 -1.22
N ILE A 147 12.60 16.94 -1.93
CA ILE A 147 11.59 16.01 -1.39
C ILE A 147 12.10 14.59 -1.54
N CYS A 148 12.01 13.80 -0.46
CA CYS A 148 12.23 12.37 -0.50
C CYS A 148 10.93 11.65 -0.15
N ILE A 149 10.44 10.81 -1.06
CA ILE A 149 9.37 9.84 -0.79
C ILE A 149 10.03 8.52 -0.43
N LEU A 150 9.72 7.98 0.75
CA LEU A 150 10.18 6.69 1.25
C LEU A 150 8.98 5.73 1.29
N ASP A 151 8.90 4.83 0.33
CA ASP A 151 7.77 3.90 0.17
C ASP A 151 8.25 2.44 0.16
N SER A 152 8.17 1.67 1.23
CA SER A 152 7.59 1.95 2.54
C SER A 152 8.63 1.68 3.63
N ILE A 153 8.58 2.46 4.72
CA ILE A 153 9.51 2.33 5.84
C ILE A 153 9.47 0.95 6.50
N ASP A 154 8.34 0.25 6.36
CA ASP A 154 8.13 -1.09 6.94
C ASP A 154 9.14 -2.13 6.43
N PHE A 155 9.81 -1.86 5.30
CA PHE A 155 10.83 -2.72 4.70
C PHE A 155 12.27 -2.35 5.09
N MET A 156 12.46 -1.45 6.04
CA MET A 156 13.78 -1.07 6.52
C MET A 156 14.28 -2.03 7.60
N ASP A 157 15.54 -2.37 7.50
CA ASP A 157 16.26 -3.05 8.58
C ASP A 157 16.75 -2.06 9.65
N VAL A 158 17.31 -2.58 10.74
CA VAL A 158 17.83 -1.77 11.85
C VAL A 158 18.94 -0.82 11.40
N SER A 159 19.77 -1.24 10.45
CA SER A 159 20.91 -0.46 9.97
C SER A 159 20.45 0.74 9.12
N SER A 160 19.52 0.50 8.19
CA SER A 160 18.88 1.55 7.38
C SER A 160 18.13 2.53 8.25
N THR A 161 17.42 2.02 9.27
CA THR A 161 16.69 2.85 10.26
C THR A 161 17.62 3.77 11.03
N ASN A 162 18.75 3.27 11.54
CA ASN A 162 19.73 4.11 12.24
C ASN A 162 20.35 5.17 11.33
N THR A 163 20.46 4.90 10.04
CA THR A 163 21.02 5.85 9.08
C THR A 163 20.05 7.01 8.81
N ILE A 164 18.75 6.74 8.69
CA ILE A 164 17.76 7.81 8.44
C ILE A 164 17.55 8.69 9.66
N LEU A 165 17.71 8.16 10.90
CA LEU A 165 17.56 8.94 12.13
C LEU A 165 18.48 10.18 12.15
N LYS A 166 19.70 10.06 11.67
CA LYS A 166 20.66 11.19 11.61
C LYS A 166 20.13 12.35 10.76
N ILE A 167 19.45 12.03 9.66
CA ILE A 167 18.90 13.06 8.77
C ILE A 167 17.63 13.68 9.38
N LEU A 168 16.84 12.88 10.09
CA LEU A 168 15.63 13.34 10.75
C LEU A 168 15.92 14.20 12.00
N GLU A 169 17.07 14.01 12.65
CA GLU A 169 17.52 14.80 13.81
C GLU A 169 17.98 16.18 13.39
N GLU A 170 18.78 16.26 12.32
CA GLU A 170 19.34 17.52 11.80
C GLU A 170 18.91 17.73 10.34
N PRO A 171 17.63 18.01 10.08
CA PRO A 171 17.12 18.14 8.73
C PRO A 171 17.69 19.39 8.04
N PRO A 172 18.24 19.27 6.83
CA PRO A 172 18.64 20.44 6.06
C PRO A 172 17.47 21.36 5.73
N SER A 173 17.74 22.64 5.54
CA SER A 173 16.70 23.62 5.19
C SER A 173 15.98 23.27 3.89
N ASN A 174 14.67 23.43 3.89
CA ASN A 174 13.80 23.14 2.73
C ASN A 174 13.86 21.68 2.23
N CYS A 175 14.20 20.75 3.10
CA CYS A 175 14.05 19.32 2.85
C CYS A 175 12.75 18.79 3.44
N LEU A 176 12.11 17.88 2.72
CA LEU A 176 10.86 17.27 3.13
C LEU A 176 10.92 15.76 2.94
N PHE A 177 10.67 15.02 4.02
CA PHE A 177 10.43 13.60 3.98
C PHE A 177 8.93 13.30 3.93
N LEU A 178 8.51 12.46 3.00
CA LEU A 178 7.19 11.86 2.93
C LEU A 178 7.36 10.35 3.08
N ILE A 179 7.16 9.88 4.30
CA ILE A 179 7.41 8.48 4.69
C ILE A 179 6.09 7.74 4.66
N ILE A 180 6.02 6.62 3.95
CA ILE A 180 4.83 5.78 3.88
C ILE A 180 5.03 4.58 4.81
N SER A 181 4.01 4.28 5.62
CA SER A 181 3.94 3.07 6.45
C SER A 181 2.61 2.37 6.26
N HIS A 182 2.65 1.06 6.12
CA HIS A 182 1.46 0.21 6.10
C HIS A 182 1.13 -0.34 7.48
N ASN A 183 2.12 -0.37 8.38
CA ASN A 183 1.96 -0.82 9.75
C ASN A 183 2.75 0.08 10.71
N ILE A 184 2.10 1.13 11.20
CA ILE A 184 2.73 2.10 12.12
C ILE A 184 3.28 1.46 13.40
N GLY A 185 2.76 0.29 13.79
CA GLY A 185 3.24 -0.46 14.95
C GLY A 185 4.66 -1.01 14.77
N MET A 186 5.11 -1.21 13.53
CA MET A 186 6.46 -1.68 13.22
C MET A 186 7.48 -0.53 13.13
N VAL A 187 7.02 0.71 12.99
CA VAL A 187 7.90 1.88 12.92
C VAL A 187 8.44 2.19 14.31
N LEU A 188 9.76 2.35 14.42
CA LEU A 188 10.42 2.65 15.70
C LEU A 188 9.94 3.99 16.29
N ASP A 189 9.78 4.03 17.60
CA ASP A 189 9.34 5.24 18.32
C ASP A 189 10.32 6.41 18.13
N THR A 190 11.60 6.12 17.94
CA THR A 190 12.63 7.11 17.63
C THR A 190 12.38 7.84 16.30
N ILE A 191 11.79 7.19 15.30
CA ILE A 191 11.37 7.82 14.05
C ILE A 191 10.06 8.57 14.26
N LYS A 192 9.08 7.92 14.91
CA LYS A 192 7.76 8.55 15.18
C LYS A 192 7.88 9.87 15.94
N SER A 193 8.83 9.96 16.89
CA SER A 193 9.04 11.19 17.68
C SER A 193 9.59 12.37 16.88
N ARG A 194 10.14 12.14 15.67
CA ARG A 194 10.75 13.15 14.80
C ARG A 194 9.90 13.47 13.56
N CYS A 195 8.77 12.81 13.43
CA CYS A 195 7.87 12.96 12.29
C CYS A 195 6.46 13.35 12.74
N LEU A 196 5.73 14.05 11.90
CA LEU A 196 4.29 14.23 12.10
C LEU A 196 3.52 13.10 11.42
N GLU A 197 2.74 12.35 12.20
CA GLU A 197 1.89 11.30 11.66
C GLU A 197 0.60 11.88 11.05
N LEU A 198 0.32 11.49 9.81
CA LEU A 198 -0.97 11.70 9.14
C LEU A 198 -1.59 10.33 8.85
N ARG A 199 -2.60 9.98 9.63
CA ARG A 199 -3.26 8.68 9.52
C ARG A 199 -4.28 8.69 8.38
N PHE A 200 -4.08 7.81 7.40
CA PHE A 200 -4.97 7.58 6.27
C PHE A 200 -5.96 6.46 6.65
N GLN A 201 -7.21 6.83 6.68
CA GLN A 201 -8.31 5.88 6.91
C GLN A 201 -8.75 5.27 5.59
N ASN A 202 -9.45 4.15 5.67
CA ASN A 202 -10.11 3.55 4.55
C ASN A 202 -11.12 4.53 3.93
N LEU A 203 -11.23 4.51 2.61
CA LEU A 203 -12.15 5.37 1.89
C LEU A 203 -13.60 4.95 2.15
N SER A 204 -14.51 5.91 2.14
CA SER A 204 -15.94 5.62 2.34
C SER A 204 -16.52 4.81 1.17
N ASP A 205 -17.56 4.05 1.46
CA ASP A 205 -18.25 3.24 0.47
C ASP A 205 -18.78 4.09 -0.70
N GLU A 206 -19.20 5.34 -0.45
CA GLU A 206 -19.63 6.27 -1.50
C GLU A 206 -18.52 6.51 -2.53
N ILE A 207 -17.30 6.81 -2.07
CA ILE A 207 -16.13 7.03 -2.94
C ILE A 207 -15.79 5.74 -3.70
N MET A 208 -15.91 4.58 -3.04
CA MET A 208 -15.68 3.28 -3.66
C MET A 208 -16.72 2.97 -4.73
N ILE A 209 -18.00 3.20 -4.45
CA ILE A 209 -19.11 3.01 -5.40
C ILE A 209 -18.91 3.87 -6.65
N ASP A 210 -18.58 5.15 -6.48
CA ASP A 210 -18.34 6.05 -7.60
C ASP A 210 -17.20 5.55 -8.48
N ARG A 211 -16.11 5.08 -7.86
CA ARG A 211 -14.98 4.51 -8.59
C ARG A 211 -15.32 3.23 -9.33
N ILE A 212 -16.06 2.31 -8.68
CA ILE A 212 -16.48 1.05 -9.29
C ILE A 212 -17.38 1.30 -10.49
N LYS A 213 -18.37 2.18 -10.35
CA LYS A 213 -19.29 2.52 -11.46
C LYS A 213 -18.59 3.16 -12.65
N LEU A 214 -17.51 3.92 -12.39
CA LEU A 214 -16.69 4.52 -13.44
C LEU A 214 -15.88 3.45 -14.19
N LEU A 215 -15.31 2.48 -13.47
CA LEU A 215 -14.46 1.42 -14.03
C LEU A 215 -15.27 0.30 -14.69
N LYS A 216 -16.43 -0.01 -14.13
CA LYS A 216 -17.33 -1.07 -14.60
C LYS A 216 -18.78 -0.57 -14.70
N PRO A 217 -19.12 0.19 -15.75
CA PRO A 217 -20.50 0.62 -15.98
C PRO A 217 -21.44 -0.58 -16.10
N GLY A 218 -22.59 -0.53 -15.41
CA GLY A 218 -23.59 -1.60 -15.47
C GLY A 218 -23.33 -2.80 -14.57
N ILE A 219 -22.42 -2.69 -13.59
CA ILE A 219 -22.18 -3.74 -12.59
C ILE A 219 -23.46 -4.13 -11.84
N LEU A 220 -23.65 -5.42 -11.62
CA LEU A 220 -24.78 -5.94 -10.85
C LEU A 220 -24.63 -5.60 -9.36
N LYS A 221 -25.76 -5.38 -8.68
CA LYS A 221 -25.75 -4.97 -7.26
C LYS A 221 -24.97 -5.95 -6.36
N ASN A 222 -25.21 -7.25 -6.51
CA ASN A 222 -24.52 -8.28 -5.70
C ASN A 222 -23.01 -8.29 -5.92
N GLU A 223 -22.56 -8.04 -7.15
CA GLU A 223 -21.13 -7.93 -7.48
C GLU A 223 -20.53 -6.64 -6.89
N LEU A 224 -21.27 -5.53 -6.97
CA LEU A 224 -20.89 -4.25 -6.36
C LEU A 224 -20.69 -4.40 -4.85
N ASP A 225 -21.67 -4.98 -4.15
CA ASP A 225 -21.62 -5.18 -2.70
C ASP A 225 -20.42 -6.06 -2.31
N ASN A 226 -20.16 -7.13 -3.05
CA ASN A 226 -18.99 -7.99 -2.83
C ASN A 226 -17.67 -7.25 -3.03
N LEU A 227 -17.56 -6.43 -4.08
CA LEU A 227 -16.34 -5.64 -4.33
C LEU A 227 -16.10 -4.62 -3.22
N ILE A 228 -17.14 -3.92 -2.75
CA ILE A 228 -17.03 -2.95 -1.66
C ILE A 228 -16.51 -3.61 -0.38
N ILE A 229 -17.14 -4.73 0.01
CA ILE A 229 -16.77 -5.46 1.22
C ILE A 229 -15.32 -5.94 1.15
N ASN A 230 -14.91 -6.57 0.05
CA ASN A 230 -13.57 -7.13 -0.08
C ASN A 230 -12.50 -6.06 -0.29
N ALA A 231 -12.82 -4.96 -0.98
CA ALA A 231 -11.91 -3.84 -1.16
C ALA A 231 -11.68 -3.04 0.14
N ASN A 232 -12.67 -3.03 1.06
CA ASN A 232 -12.59 -2.40 2.37
C ASN A 232 -11.98 -0.98 2.31
N GLY A 233 -12.49 -0.13 1.41
CA GLY A 233 -12.04 1.25 1.26
C GLY A 233 -10.62 1.43 0.70
N SER A 234 -10.03 0.41 0.08
CA SER A 234 -8.73 0.46 -0.58
C SER A 234 -8.88 0.43 -2.10
N PHE A 235 -8.46 1.50 -2.79
CA PHE A 235 -8.46 1.53 -4.26
C PHE A 235 -7.49 0.53 -4.88
N GLY A 236 -6.32 0.35 -4.30
CA GLY A 236 -5.35 -0.63 -4.81
C GLY A 236 -5.92 -2.04 -4.74
N ARG A 237 -6.59 -2.40 -3.62
CA ARG A 237 -7.26 -3.68 -3.50
C ARG A 237 -8.45 -3.80 -4.45
N LEU A 238 -9.24 -2.74 -4.61
CA LEU A 238 -10.35 -2.72 -5.56
C LEU A 238 -9.89 -2.99 -7.00
N GLU A 239 -8.82 -2.36 -7.44
CA GLU A 239 -8.27 -2.57 -8.78
C GLU A 239 -7.83 -4.02 -8.98
N ASN A 240 -7.12 -4.60 -8.02
CA ASN A 240 -6.78 -6.01 -8.06
C ASN A 240 -8.01 -6.92 -8.16
N LEU A 241 -9.06 -6.61 -7.38
CA LEU A 241 -10.31 -7.37 -7.38
C LEU A 241 -11.08 -7.25 -8.71
N LEU A 242 -11.06 -6.10 -9.35
CA LEU A 242 -11.75 -5.87 -10.64
C LEU A 242 -11.11 -6.64 -11.79
N HIS A 243 -9.80 -6.80 -11.78
CA HIS A 243 -9.05 -7.46 -12.85
C HIS A 243 -8.83 -8.95 -12.64
N SER A 244 -9.13 -9.47 -11.45
CA SER A 244 -9.03 -10.89 -11.15
C SER A 244 -10.42 -11.56 -11.19
N ASP A 245 -10.43 -12.88 -11.27
CA ASP A 245 -11.65 -13.68 -11.03
C ASP A 245 -12.00 -13.68 -9.53
N SER A 246 -12.04 -12.50 -8.94
CA SER A 246 -12.18 -12.27 -7.49
C SER A 246 -13.47 -12.83 -6.91
N LEU A 247 -14.52 -12.86 -7.70
CA LEU A 247 -15.79 -13.48 -7.28
C LEU A 247 -15.62 -14.97 -7.05
N LYS A 248 -14.93 -15.67 -7.95
CA LYS A 248 -14.64 -17.10 -7.80
C LYS A 248 -13.72 -17.34 -6.60
N ILE A 249 -12.67 -16.53 -6.45
CA ILE A 249 -11.76 -16.58 -5.29
C ILE A 249 -12.53 -16.34 -3.99
N SER A 250 -13.38 -15.31 -3.96
CA SER A 250 -14.18 -14.95 -2.79
C SER A 250 -15.19 -16.03 -2.42
N SER A 251 -15.84 -16.67 -3.40
CA SER A 251 -16.79 -17.78 -3.15
C SER A 251 -16.08 -18.99 -2.52
N VAL A 252 -14.93 -19.38 -3.04
CA VAL A 252 -14.14 -20.49 -2.48
C VAL A 252 -13.68 -20.19 -1.04
N ILE A 253 -13.21 -18.96 -0.78
CA ILE A 253 -12.84 -18.56 0.58
C ILE A 253 -14.05 -18.59 1.52
N ASN A 254 -15.24 -18.11 1.08
CA ASN A 254 -16.46 -18.18 1.87
C ASN A 254 -16.83 -19.63 2.22
N ASP A 255 -16.80 -20.53 1.25
CA ASP A 255 -17.09 -21.95 1.48
C ASP A 255 -16.13 -22.57 2.51
N ILE A 256 -14.85 -22.19 2.48
CA ILE A 256 -13.87 -22.62 3.48
C ILE A 256 -14.26 -22.16 4.90
N PHE A 257 -14.69 -20.89 5.04
CA PHE A 257 -15.04 -20.33 6.33
C PHE A 257 -16.40 -20.83 6.85
N GLU A 258 -17.38 -21.05 5.96
CA GLU A 258 -18.74 -21.46 6.35
C GLU A 258 -18.89 -22.97 6.49
N LYS A 259 -18.35 -23.73 5.56
CA LYS A 259 -18.53 -25.19 5.49
C LYS A 259 -17.32 -25.97 6.03
N GLY A 260 -16.16 -25.33 6.15
CA GLY A 260 -14.90 -25.99 6.51
C GLY A 260 -14.31 -26.87 5.41
N GLU A 261 -14.87 -26.81 4.20
CA GLU A 261 -14.48 -27.63 3.06
C GLU A 261 -14.26 -26.77 1.82
N PHE A 262 -13.47 -27.26 0.88
CA PHE A 262 -13.34 -26.67 -0.44
C PHE A 262 -14.51 -27.13 -1.32
N SER A 263 -15.29 -26.20 -1.87
CA SER A 263 -16.40 -26.49 -2.79
C SER A 263 -15.95 -26.99 -4.15
N GLU A 264 -14.74 -26.65 -4.57
CA GLU A 264 -14.07 -27.14 -5.78
C GLU A 264 -12.92 -28.08 -5.40
N GLY A 265 -12.52 -28.94 -6.34
CA GLY A 265 -11.33 -29.77 -6.15
C GLY A 265 -10.11 -28.89 -5.84
N ILE A 266 -9.41 -29.22 -4.77
CA ILE A 266 -8.26 -28.42 -4.27
C ILE A 266 -7.17 -28.22 -5.35
N TYR A 267 -7.05 -29.20 -6.24
CA TYR A 267 -6.08 -29.17 -7.35
C TYR A 267 -6.53 -28.23 -8.46
N ASP A 268 -7.81 -28.25 -8.84
CA ASP A 268 -8.36 -27.38 -9.89
C ASP A 268 -8.30 -25.92 -9.45
N PHE A 269 -8.55 -25.66 -8.17
CA PHE A 269 -8.44 -24.32 -7.60
C PHE A 269 -6.98 -23.85 -7.50
N SER A 270 -6.03 -24.76 -7.21
CA SER A 270 -4.60 -24.42 -7.20
C SER A 270 -4.10 -24.05 -8.59
N ASP A 271 -4.48 -24.82 -9.59
CA ASP A 271 -4.10 -24.53 -10.98
C ASP A 271 -4.73 -23.24 -11.48
N PHE A 272 -5.96 -22.95 -11.06
CA PHE A 272 -6.64 -21.68 -11.38
C PHE A 272 -5.94 -20.46 -10.76
N ILE A 273 -5.49 -20.55 -9.48
CA ILE A 273 -4.79 -19.45 -8.81
C ILE A 273 -3.38 -19.23 -9.38
N LEU A 274 -2.75 -20.29 -9.90
CA LEU A 274 -1.43 -20.21 -10.50
C LEU A 274 -1.43 -19.64 -11.94
N GLN A 275 -2.61 -19.44 -12.53
CA GLN A 275 -2.74 -18.79 -13.83
C GLN A 275 -2.76 -17.28 -13.65
N ASP A 276 -1.67 -16.62 -14.03
CA ASP A 276 -1.60 -15.16 -14.03
C ASP A 276 -2.56 -14.58 -15.09
N VAL A 277 -3.31 -13.56 -14.71
CA VAL A 277 -4.11 -12.75 -15.62
C VAL A 277 -3.43 -11.41 -15.74
N VAL A 278 -2.88 -11.14 -16.92
CA VAL A 278 -2.45 -9.81 -17.38
C VAL A 278 -2.00 -8.87 -16.25
N GLY A 279 -0.82 -9.15 -15.64
CA GLY A 279 -0.19 -8.26 -14.64
C GLY A 279 -0.76 -8.33 -13.23
N ILE A 280 -1.70 -9.22 -12.95
CA ILE A 280 -2.23 -9.45 -11.62
C ILE A 280 -2.04 -10.90 -11.25
N ASN A 281 -1.32 -11.11 -10.18
CA ASN A 281 -1.14 -12.42 -9.60
C ASN A 281 -2.40 -12.80 -8.82
N LYS A 282 -3.17 -13.79 -9.29
CA LYS A 282 -4.37 -14.28 -8.61
C LYS A 282 -4.06 -14.79 -7.20
N PHE A 283 -2.84 -15.27 -6.97
CA PHE A 283 -2.41 -15.71 -5.65
C PHE A 283 -2.34 -14.54 -4.66
N ASP A 284 -1.85 -13.37 -5.09
CA ASP A 284 -1.83 -12.17 -4.24
C ASP A 284 -3.25 -11.75 -3.87
N VAL A 285 -4.18 -11.77 -4.85
CA VAL A 285 -5.59 -11.47 -4.60
C VAL A 285 -6.22 -12.48 -3.63
N PHE A 286 -5.93 -13.75 -3.80
CA PHE A 286 -6.40 -14.80 -2.89
C PHE A 286 -5.88 -14.56 -1.46
N THR A 287 -4.60 -14.27 -1.30
CA THR A 287 -4.00 -14.03 0.02
C THR A 287 -4.54 -12.74 0.65
N GLU A 288 -4.77 -11.69 -0.12
CA GLU A 288 -5.40 -10.45 0.35
C GLU A 288 -6.83 -10.69 0.85
N ILE A 289 -7.68 -11.37 0.07
CA ILE A 289 -9.07 -11.68 0.47
C ILE A 289 -9.08 -12.60 1.70
N LEU A 290 -8.24 -13.62 1.71
CA LEU A 290 -8.14 -14.57 2.80
C LEU A 290 -7.72 -13.87 4.11
N ASN A 291 -6.69 -13.04 4.05
CA ASN A 291 -6.21 -12.28 5.21
C ASN A 291 -7.26 -11.28 5.71
N PHE A 292 -7.95 -10.58 4.81
CA PHE A 292 -9.04 -9.70 5.18
C PHE A 292 -10.15 -10.45 5.93
N LYS A 293 -10.64 -11.56 5.36
CA LYS A 293 -11.71 -12.37 5.98
C LYS A 293 -11.29 -12.99 7.29
N LEU A 294 -10.04 -13.45 7.41
CA LEU A 294 -9.50 -13.98 8.64
C LEU A 294 -9.46 -12.91 9.75
N ASN A 295 -8.97 -11.72 9.42
CA ASN A 295 -8.96 -10.59 10.35
C ASN A 295 -10.37 -10.16 10.78
N PHE A 296 -11.31 -10.14 9.84
CA PHE A 296 -12.71 -9.85 10.13
C PHE A 296 -13.32 -10.89 11.07
N TYR A 297 -13.13 -12.17 10.79
CA TYR A 297 -13.58 -13.28 11.62
C TYR A 297 -12.99 -13.23 13.04
N ILE A 298 -11.68 -12.94 13.17
CA ILE A 298 -11.02 -12.80 14.48
C ILE A 298 -11.63 -11.64 15.26
N LYS A 299 -11.82 -10.49 14.61
CA LYS A 299 -12.41 -9.30 15.27
C LYS A 299 -13.85 -9.57 15.72
N GLU A 300 -14.67 -10.15 14.87
CA GLU A 300 -16.06 -10.51 15.18
C GLU A 300 -16.12 -11.44 16.40
N LYS A 301 -15.36 -12.54 16.37
CA LYS A 301 -15.32 -13.49 17.47
C LYS A 301 -14.76 -12.89 18.76
N ALA A 302 -13.78 -11.99 18.66
CA ALA A 302 -13.19 -11.31 19.81
C ALA A 302 -14.19 -10.37 20.51
N ILE A 303 -15.08 -9.71 19.76
CA ILE A 303 -16.12 -8.84 20.30
C ILE A 303 -17.14 -9.66 21.12
N TYR A 304 -17.56 -10.82 20.60
CA TYR A 304 -18.54 -11.66 21.29
C TYR A 304 -17.95 -12.55 22.38
N ASN A 305 -16.66 -12.87 22.31
CA ASN A 305 -15.97 -13.71 23.26
C ASN A 305 -14.48 -13.31 23.42
N PRO A 306 -14.13 -12.42 24.35
CA PRO A 306 -12.75 -12.00 24.57
C PRO A 306 -11.76 -13.13 24.87
N SER A 307 -12.24 -14.24 25.49
CA SER A 307 -11.42 -15.42 25.75
C SER A 307 -11.08 -16.22 24.48
N PHE A 308 -11.77 -15.97 23.36
CA PHE A 308 -11.49 -16.61 22.07
C PHE A 308 -10.05 -16.35 21.63
N ILE A 309 -9.55 -15.13 21.81
CA ILE A 309 -8.17 -14.75 21.45
C ILE A 309 -7.16 -15.59 22.25
N ILE A 310 -7.38 -15.72 23.57
CA ILE A 310 -6.45 -16.43 24.48
C ILE A 310 -6.42 -17.93 24.14
N ASN A 311 -7.58 -18.51 23.86
CA ASN A 311 -7.73 -19.96 23.62
C ASN A 311 -7.35 -20.40 22.19
N ASN A 312 -7.26 -19.48 21.24
CA ASN A 312 -7.02 -19.79 19.83
C ASN A 312 -5.74 -19.18 19.27
N LYS A 313 -4.62 -19.23 20.02
CA LYS A 313 -3.29 -18.77 19.55
C LYS A 313 -2.89 -19.33 18.19
N LYS A 314 -3.40 -20.52 17.82
CA LYS A 314 -3.14 -21.15 16.52
C LYS A 314 -3.68 -20.33 15.33
N ILE A 315 -4.77 -19.56 15.50
CA ILE A 315 -5.34 -18.71 14.44
C ILE A 315 -4.38 -17.58 14.10
N PHE A 316 -3.72 -17.01 15.10
CA PHE A 316 -2.69 -15.99 14.87
C PHE A 316 -1.48 -16.54 14.15
N GLY A 317 -1.03 -17.76 14.51
CA GLY A 317 0.04 -18.45 13.78
C GLY A 317 -0.30 -18.75 12.32
N ILE A 318 -1.57 -18.97 11.98
CA ILE A 318 -2.03 -19.13 10.59
C ILE A 318 -1.96 -17.79 9.85
N ARG A 319 -2.48 -16.72 10.47
CA ARG A 319 -2.41 -15.38 9.91
C ARG A 319 -0.95 -14.98 9.63
N ASP A 320 -0.07 -15.21 10.60
CA ASP A 320 1.35 -14.87 10.47
C ASP A 320 2.01 -15.71 9.37
N SER A 321 1.65 -17.01 9.25
CA SER A 321 2.12 -17.85 8.14
C SER A 321 1.59 -17.42 6.76
N ILE A 322 0.40 -16.81 6.69
CA ILE A 322 -0.15 -16.23 5.46
C ILE A 322 0.61 -14.94 5.13
N LEU A 323 0.86 -14.09 6.14
CA LEU A 323 1.64 -12.86 5.95
C LEU A 323 3.09 -13.14 5.51
N ASP A 324 3.69 -14.22 5.99
CA ASP A 324 5.03 -14.67 5.55
C ASP A 324 5.03 -15.21 4.10
N LEU A 325 3.84 -15.46 3.53
CA LEU A 325 3.67 -15.90 2.14
C LEU A 325 3.48 -14.74 1.16
N ILE A 326 3.08 -13.57 1.64
CA ILE A 326 2.91 -12.32 0.88
C ILE A 326 4.24 -11.56 0.90
#